data_d5ed167a813a813cc057c5958a3a84bc
#
_entry.id   d5ed167a813a813cc057c5958a3a84bc
#
_cell.length_a   1.000
_cell.length_b   1.000
_cell.length_c   1.000
_cell.angle_alpha   90.00
_cell.angle_beta   90.00
_cell.angle_gamma   90.00
#
_symmetry.space_group_name_H-M   'P 1'
#
loop_
_entity.id
_entity.type
_entity.pdbx_description
1 polymer ?
#
loop_
_entity_poly.entity_id
_entity_poly.type
_entity_poly.pdbx_seq_one_letter_code
_entity_poly.pdbx_strand_id
1 'polypeptide(L)'
;MEKYAIYHIDGGCGKSIVGTSVVKSIKSAYPEHELIVVTSYPEVFLHNPNVFRVYKFGNISYFYDDYIKNKDSKIFRMEPYHSGDLLYRKKHLAEIWCDIFNIPCISIKPELFLTERELMFVQNILNKQGPILTIQSSGGAENQKIPYSWSRDLPISFTAEIVDSIKDKFDKILHIKREDQQNIKNTIPVTDNFRNLFCYIALSDKFLCIDSFAQHAAAALNKNATVGWISNSPKVFGHEIHTNIVVDKQEVFRHRIDSYLESDDWTGGRLHECPYKDINKLFDKNRFIESILGSKNELLFNMNPTIVF
;
A
#
# COMPACT_ATOMS: atom_id res chain seq x y z
N MET A 1 15.69 -9.71 -33.22
CA MET A 1 15.01 -8.44 -32.88
C MET A 1 14.90 -8.40 -31.37
N GLU A 2 15.32 -7.30 -30.73
CA GLU A 2 15.19 -7.13 -29.28
C GLU A 2 13.70 -7.07 -28.91
N LYS A 3 13.37 -7.69 -27.76
CA LYS A 3 11.99 -7.86 -27.31
C LYS A 3 11.79 -7.15 -25.98
N TYR A 4 10.81 -6.25 -25.90
CA TYR A 4 10.52 -5.48 -24.69
C TYR A 4 9.05 -5.57 -24.30
N ALA A 5 8.78 -5.71 -23.01
CA ALA A 5 7.49 -5.51 -22.40
C ALA A 5 7.54 -4.20 -21.59
N ILE A 6 6.71 -3.24 -21.94
CA ILE A 6 6.72 -1.90 -21.30
C ILE A 6 5.47 -1.79 -20.45
N TYR A 7 5.64 -1.77 -19.15
CA TYR A 7 4.54 -1.62 -18.20
C TYR A 7 4.51 -0.21 -17.62
N HIS A 8 3.46 0.54 -17.94
CA HIS A 8 3.26 1.90 -17.48
C HIS A 8 2.20 1.94 -16.38
N ILE A 9 2.57 2.47 -15.21
CA ILE A 9 1.73 2.56 -14.02
C ILE A 9 1.62 4.01 -13.55
N ASP A 10 0.44 4.57 -13.73
CA ASP A 10 0.09 5.89 -13.19
C ASP A 10 -0.50 5.76 -11.78
N GLY A 11 -0.51 6.85 -11.02
CA GLY A 11 -1.16 6.94 -9.72
C GLY A 11 -0.21 6.83 -8.53
N GLY A 12 -0.75 6.48 -7.37
CA GLY A 12 -0.04 6.53 -6.09
C GLY A 12 0.90 5.34 -5.83
N CYS A 13 1.72 5.48 -4.77
CA CYS A 13 2.68 4.46 -4.36
C CYS A 13 2.02 3.09 -4.10
N GLY A 14 0.87 3.06 -3.43
CA GLY A 14 0.14 1.81 -3.15
C GLY A 14 -0.23 1.05 -4.43
N LYS A 15 -0.71 1.76 -5.45
CA LYS A 15 -1.02 1.20 -6.76
C LYS A 15 0.24 0.64 -7.45
N SER A 16 1.38 1.35 -7.34
CA SER A 16 2.66 0.87 -7.85
C SER A 16 3.12 -0.41 -7.14
N ILE A 17 2.91 -0.52 -5.82
CA ILE A 17 3.25 -1.74 -5.07
C ILE A 17 2.37 -2.92 -5.53
N VAL A 18 1.05 -2.74 -5.68
CA VAL A 18 0.18 -3.79 -6.24
C VAL A 18 0.63 -4.15 -7.65
N GLY A 19 1.08 -3.18 -8.45
CA GLY A 19 1.62 -3.40 -9.79
C GLY A 19 2.82 -4.37 -9.85
N THR A 20 3.54 -4.57 -8.76
CA THR A 20 4.65 -5.56 -8.73
C THR A 20 4.17 -7.00 -8.90
N SER A 21 2.95 -7.34 -8.47
CA SER A 21 2.35 -8.65 -8.74
C SER A 21 2.00 -8.83 -10.23
N VAL A 22 1.61 -7.75 -10.90
CA VAL A 22 1.34 -7.73 -12.34
C VAL A 22 2.63 -7.87 -13.15
N VAL A 23 3.75 -7.30 -12.70
CA VAL A 23 5.09 -7.52 -13.25
C VAL A 23 5.39 -9.01 -13.40
N LYS A 24 5.14 -9.80 -12.36
CA LYS A 24 5.34 -11.25 -12.37
C LYS A 24 4.48 -11.94 -13.42
N SER A 25 3.23 -11.50 -13.56
CA SER A 25 2.28 -12.03 -14.54
C SER A 25 2.69 -11.69 -15.99
N ILE A 26 3.14 -10.44 -16.25
CA ILE A 26 3.67 -10.03 -17.55
C ILE A 26 4.91 -10.86 -17.90
N LYS A 27 5.85 -10.99 -16.96
CA LYS A 27 7.10 -11.74 -17.20
C LYS A 27 6.84 -13.22 -17.46
N SER A 28 5.84 -13.81 -16.82
CA SER A 28 5.40 -15.19 -17.07
C SER A 28 4.77 -15.35 -18.47
N ALA A 29 3.96 -14.39 -18.91
CA ALA A 29 3.32 -14.42 -20.21
C ALA A 29 4.29 -14.12 -21.36
N TYR A 30 5.33 -13.32 -21.11
CA TYR A 30 6.32 -12.88 -22.07
C TYR A 30 7.75 -13.12 -21.56
N PRO A 31 8.17 -14.37 -21.36
CA PRO A 31 9.44 -14.70 -20.70
C PRO A 31 10.68 -14.22 -21.44
N GLU A 32 10.58 -14.08 -22.78
CA GLU A 32 11.69 -13.62 -23.62
C GLU A 32 11.79 -12.09 -23.73
N HIS A 33 10.79 -11.35 -23.22
CA HIS A 33 10.82 -9.89 -23.26
C HIS A 33 11.50 -9.33 -22.03
N GLU A 34 12.38 -8.37 -22.23
CA GLU A 34 12.93 -7.56 -21.13
C GLU A 34 11.85 -6.59 -20.63
N LEU A 35 11.55 -6.65 -19.34
CA LEU A 35 10.46 -5.86 -18.77
C LEU A 35 10.97 -4.49 -18.32
N ILE A 36 10.38 -3.46 -18.89
CA ILE A 36 10.62 -2.05 -18.54
C ILE A 36 9.40 -1.52 -17.80
N VAL A 37 9.62 -0.90 -16.65
CA VAL A 37 8.56 -0.25 -15.88
C VAL A 37 8.69 1.27 -15.98
N VAL A 38 7.60 1.95 -16.26
CA VAL A 38 7.50 3.41 -16.23
C VAL A 38 6.47 3.81 -15.17
N THR A 39 6.90 4.55 -14.15
CA THR A 39 6.05 4.83 -12.98
C THR A 39 6.44 6.15 -12.29
N SER A 40 5.55 6.70 -11.48
CA SER A 40 5.87 7.83 -10.60
C SER A 40 6.72 7.41 -9.39
N TYR A 41 6.77 6.12 -9.06
CA TYR A 41 7.44 5.55 -7.88
C TYR A 41 8.45 4.46 -8.28
N PRO A 42 9.56 4.81 -8.96
CA PRO A 42 10.55 3.84 -9.41
C PRO A 42 11.19 3.05 -8.26
N GLU A 43 11.30 3.63 -7.07
CA GLU A 43 11.83 3.02 -5.86
C GLU A 43 11.09 1.75 -5.43
N VAL A 44 9.84 1.57 -5.84
CA VAL A 44 9.04 0.35 -5.59
C VAL A 44 9.60 -0.85 -6.37
N PHE A 45 10.20 -0.61 -7.54
CA PHE A 45 10.65 -1.66 -8.45
C PHE A 45 12.16 -1.93 -8.39
N LEU A 46 12.89 -1.21 -7.53
CA LEU A 46 14.31 -1.43 -7.37
C LEU A 46 14.60 -2.86 -6.88
N HIS A 47 15.63 -3.46 -7.44
CA HIS A 47 16.10 -4.82 -7.16
C HIS A 47 15.08 -5.93 -7.50
N ASN A 48 13.99 -5.62 -8.21
CA ASN A 48 13.06 -6.65 -8.68
C ASN A 48 13.70 -7.46 -9.81
N PRO A 49 13.92 -8.78 -9.64
CA PRO A 49 14.63 -9.60 -10.62
C PRO A 49 13.88 -9.76 -11.95
N ASN A 50 12.58 -9.46 -11.97
CA ASN A 50 11.75 -9.52 -13.16
C ASN A 50 11.77 -8.19 -13.96
N VAL A 51 12.41 -7.15 -13.44
CA VAL A 51 12.45 -5.81 -14.06
C VAL A 51 13.85 -5.55 -14.61
N PHE A 52 13.94 -5.38 -15.92
CA PHE A 52 15.20 -5.01 -16.58
C PHE A 52 15.58 -3.56 -16.31
N ARG A 53 14.61 -2.64 -16.45
CA ARG A 53 14.80 -1.21 -16.16
C ARG A 53 13.53 -0.58 -15.60
N VAL A 54 13.72 0.42 -14.75
CA VAL A 54 12.64 1.25 -14.24
C VAL A 54 12.93 2.72 -14.56
N TYR A 55 11.91 3.42 -15.02
CA TYR A 55 11.97 4.85 -15.32
C TYR A 55 10.94 5.61 -14.51
N LYS A 56 11.33 6.80 -14.05
CA LYS A 56 10.37 7.73 -13.50
C LYS A 56 9.53 8.30 -14.64
N PHE A 57 8.21 8.34 -14.44
CA PHE A 57 7.29 8.95 -15.39
C PHE A 57 7.66 10.42 -15.65
N GLY A 58 7.66 10.82 -16.91
CA GLY A 58 8.04 12.15 -17.35
C GLY A 58 8.68 12.14 -18.73
N ASN A 59 9.53 13.11 -18.99
CA ASN A 59 10.26 13.19 -20.25
C ASN A 59 11.47 12.23 -20.21
N ILE A 60 11.33 11.08 -20.88
CA ILE A 60 12.38 10.06 -20.99
C ILE A 60 13.02 10.18 -22.37
N SER A 61 14.23 10.72 -22.41
CA SER A 61 14.99 10.91 -23.65
C SER A 61 15.27 9.56 -24.33
N TYR A 62 15.18 9.52 -25.65
CA TYR A 62 15.46 8.37 -26.51
C TYR A 62 14.63 7.10 -26.26
N PHE A 63 13.62 7.14 -25.40
CA PHE A 63 12.82 5.95 -25.05
C PHE A 63 12.20 5.27 -26.27
N TYR A 64 11.71 6.06 -27.25
CA TYR A 64 11.13 5.53 -28.48
C TYR A 64 12.18 4.80 -29.33
N ASP A 65 13.34 5.39 -29.54
CA ASP A 65 14.41 4.80 -30.34
C ASP A 65 15.00 3.56 -29.67
N ASP A 66 15.15 3.58 -28.34
CA ASP A 66 15.75 2.47 -27.58
C ASP A 66 14.84 1.25 -27.48
N TYR A 67 13.51 1.46 -27.28
CA TYR A 67 12.62 0.38 -26.86
C TYR A 67 11.42 0.11 -27.77
N ILE A 68 11.13 0.97 -28.77
CA ILE A 68 9.94 0.82 -29.61
C ILE A 68 10.30 0.71 -31.08
N LYS A 69 11.09 1.64 -31.60
CA LYS A 69 11.43 1.69 -33.02
C LYS A 69 12.24 0.48 -33.45
N ASN A 70 11.71 -0.27 -34.42
CA ASN A 70 12.30 -1.52 -34.95
C ASN A 70 12.56 -2.60 -33.88
N LYS A 71 11.72 -2.65 -32.83
CA LYS A 71 11.75 -3.65 -31.75
C LYS A 71 10.44 -4.44 -31.74
N ASP A 72 10.45 -5.63 -31.13
CA ASP A 72 9.21 -6.34 -30.76
C ASP A 72 8.78 -5.87 -29.38
N SER A 73 7.87 -4.90 -29.32
CA SER A 73 7.50 -4.27 -28.06
C SER A 73 6.02 -4.48 -27.75
N LYS A 74 5.72 -4.91 -26.53
CA LYS A 74 4.38 -5.04 -25.97
C LYS A 74 4.19 -3.93 -24.94
N ILE A 75 3.11 -3.14 -25.08
CA ILE A 75 2.83 -2.00 -24.18
C ILE A 75 1.62 -2.33 -23.32
N PHE A 76 1.81 -2.32 -22.01
CA PHE A 76 0.81 -2.55 -20.97
C PHE A 76 0.52 -1.22 -20.27
N ARG A 77 -0.53 -0.52 -20.71
CA ARG A 77 -0.93 0.77 -20.17
C ARG A 77 -2.44 0.88 -20.18
N MET A 78 -3.06 0.52 -19.08
CA MET A 78 -4.52 0.65 -18.89
C MET A 78 -4.84 0.97 -17.45
N GLU A 79 -5.91 1.74 -17.25
CA GLU A 79 -6.38 2.15 -15.93
C GLU A 79 -7.41 1.16 -15.38
N PRO A 80 -7.07 0.34 -14.37
CA PRO A 80 -7.97 -0.68 -13.83
C PRO A 80 -9.16 -0.09 -13.08
N TYR A 81 -9.07 1.14 -12.60
CA TYR A 81 -10.13 1.79 -11.83
C TYR A 81 -11.40 2.07 -12.63
N HIS A 82 -11.31 2.02 -13.97
CA HIS A 82 -12.48 2.14 -14.85
C HIS A 82 -13.15 0.81 -15.17
N SER A 83 -12.65 -0.28 -14.62
CA SER A 83 -13.20 -1.62 -14.84
C SER A 83 -14.50 -1.82 -14.08
N GLY A 84 -15.50 -2.44 -14.72
CA GLY A 84 -16.73 -2.85 -14.04
C GLY A 84 -16.48 -3.82 -12.89
N ASP A 85 -15.46 -4.68 -13.00
CA ASP A 85 -15.13 -5.63 -11.92
C ASP A 85 -14.58 -4.93 -10.67
N LEU A 86 -13.93 -3.78 -10.82
CA LEU A 86 -13.55 -2.94 -9.69
C LEU A 86 -14.78 -2.24 -9.11
N LEU A 87 -15.58 -1.58 -9.94
CA LEU A 87 -16.78 -0.85 -9.50
C LEU A 87 -17.75 -1.75 -8.74
N TYR A 88 -17.91 -2.99 -9.19
CA TYR A 88 -18.74 -4.00 -8.53
C TYR A 88 -18.01 -4.81 -7.46
N ARG A 89 -16.76 -4.49 -7.15
CA ARG A 89 -15.95 -5.15 -6.12
C ARG A 89 -15.87 -6.66 -6.30
N LYS A 90 -15.70 -7.14 -7.54
CA LYS A 90 -15.74 -8.57 -7.87
C LYS A 90 -14.42 -9.28 -7.63
N LYS A 91 -13.30 -8.64 -7.98
CA LYS A 91 -11.95 -9.22 -7.99
C LYS A 91 -10.95 -8.30 -7.29
N HIS A 92 -9.79 -8.86 -6.97
CA HIS A 92 -8.65 -8.08 -6.50
C HIS A 92 -8.07 -7.21 -7.64
N LEU A 93 -7.52 -6.03 -7.31
CA LEU A 93 -6.97 -5.07 -8.27
C LEU A 93 -5.95 -5.70 -9.23
N ALA A 94 -5.08 -6.56 -8.73
CA ALA A 94 -4.08 -7.26 -9.56
C ALA A 94 -4.71 -8.21 -10.59
N GLU A 95 -5.78 -8.92 -10.20
CA GLU A 95 -6.53 -9.80 -11.12
C GLU A 95 -7.19 -8.98 -12.21
N ILE A 96 -7.83 -7.86 -11.84
CA ILE A 96 -8.47 -6.94 -12.78
C ILE A 96 -7.46 -6.43 -13.80
N TRP A 97 -6.26 -6.08 -13.37
CA TRP A 97 -5.20 -5.62 -14.26
C TRP A 97 -4.75 -6.71 -15.24
N CYS A 98 -4.56 -7.93 -14.73
CA CYS A 98 -4.20 -9.07 -15.58
C CYS A 98 -5.28 -9.38 -16.61
N ASP A 99 -6.56 -9.31 -16.21
CA ASP A 99 -7.69 -9.49 -17.13
C ASP A 99 -7.71 -8.44 -18.26
N ILE A 100 -7.51 -7.17 -17.91
CA ILE A 100 -7.43 -6.06 -18.87
C ILE A 100 -6.27 -6.26 -19.86
N PHE A 101 -5.15 -6.79 -19.39
CA PHE A 101 -3.99 -7.10 -20.22
C PHE A 101 -4.11 -8.43 -20.96
N ASN A 102 -5.19 -9.18 -20.73
CA ASN A 102 -5.42 -10.51 -21.28
C ASN A 102 -4.24 -11.47 -21.02
N ILE A 103 -3.76 -11.48 -19.77
CA ILE A 103 -2.70 -12.37 -19.29
C ILE A 103 -3.16 -13.11 -18.03
N PRO A 104 -2.64 -14.32 -17.76
CA PRO A 104 -2.93 -15.03 -16.51
C PRO A 104 -2.42 -14.25 -15.28
N CYS A 105 -3.25 -14.12 -14.25
CA CYS A 105 -2.79 -13.61 -12.97
C CYS A 105 -2.07 -14.71 -12.19
N ILE A 106 -0.76 -14.60 -12.05
CA ILE A 106 0.07 -15.60 -11.37
C ILE A 106 -0.04 -15.47 -9.85
N SER A 107 -0.15 -14.23 -9.36
CA SER A 107 -0.28 -13.95 -7.92
C SER A 107 -0.86 -12.57 -7.71
N ILE A 108 -1.71 -12.41 -6.71
CA ILE A 108 -2.17 -11.10 -6.24
C ILE A 108 -1.23 -10.50 -5.20
N LYS A 109 -0.28 -11.27 -4.68
CA LYS A 109 0.67 -10.83 -3.67
C LYS A 109 1.72 -9.92 -4.29
N PRO A 110 1.85 -8.68 -3.80
CA PRO A 110 2.90 -7.78 -4.24
C PRO A 110 4.28 -8.21 -3.73
N GLU A 111 5.34 -7.65 -4.33
CA GLU A 111 6.73 -7.94 -3.98
C GLU A 111 7.52 -6.65 -3.81
N LEU A 112 8.32 -6.58 -2.76
CA LEU A 112 9.32 -5.52 -2.55
C LEU A 112 10.65 -6.18 -2.19
N PHE A 113 11.71 -5.70 -2.81
CA PHE A 113 13.06 -6.22 -2.62
C PHE A 113 13.90 -5.16 -1.90
N LEU A 114 14.28 -5.44 -0.65
CA LEU A 114 15.14 -4.58 0.16
C LEU A 114 16.54 -5.19 0.22
N THR A 115 17.54 -4.34 0.18
CA THR A 115 18.93 -4.76 0.39
C THR A 115 19.24 -4.86 1.89
N GLU A 116 20.19 -5.70 2.23
CA GLU A 116 20.70 -5.79 3.61
C GLU A 116 21.23 -4.43 4.10
N ARG A 117 21.88 -3.67 3.22
CA ARG A 117 22.39 -2.33 3.55
C ARG A 117 21.28 -1.34 3.93
N GLU A 118 20.15 -1.35 3.22
CA GLU A 118 19.00 -0.50 3.56
C GLU A 118 18.40 -0.90 4.92
N LEU A 119 18.25 -2.20 5.16
CA LEU A 119 17.74 -2.71 6.44
C LEU A 119 18.68 -2.35 7.59
N MET A 120 19.99 -2.56 7.44
CA MET A 120 20.98 -2.21 8.47
C MET A 120 20.99 -0.71 8.77
N PHE A 121 20.86 0.14 7.75
CA PHE A 121 20.79 1.59 7.93
C PHE A 121 19.61 1.98 8.88
N VAL A 122 18.41 1.50 8.58
CA VAL A 122 17.23 1.80 9.39
C VAL A 122 17.30 1.10 10.77
N GLN A 123 17.85 -0.11 10.84
CA GLN A 123 18.05 -0.83 12.09
C GLN A 123 18.96 -0.04 13.07
N ASN A 124 20.02 0.58 12.56
CA ASN A 124 20.88 1.43 13.35
C ASN A 124 20.17 2.69 13.86
N ILE A 125 19.33 3.32 13.04
CA ILE A 125 18.48 4.46 13.46
C ILE A 125 17.51 4.02 14.55
N LEU A 126 16.86 2.88 14.37
CA LEU A 126 15.89 2.36 15.33
C LEU A 126 16.52 2.04 16.68
N ASN A 127 17.78 1.58 16.71
CA ASN A 127 18.45 1.14 17.94
C ASN A 127 17.49 0.33 18.84
N LYS A 128 16.95 -0.75 18.27
CA LYS A 128 15.86 -1.54 18.85
C LYS A 128 16.31 -2.24 20.13
N GLN A 129 15.57 -2.04 21.22
CA GLN A 129 15.81 -2.69 22.52
C GLN A 129 14.67 -3.66 22.89
N GLY A 130 13.51 -3.52 22.27
CA GLY A 130 12.32 -4.31 22.52
C GLY A 130 11.34 -4.28 21.35
N PRO A 131 10.09 -4.72 21.53
CA PRO A 131 9.10 -4.77 20.47
C PRO A 131 8.76 -3.37 19.91
N ILE A 132 8.61 -3.27 18.60
CA ILE A 132 8.24 -2.04 17.89
C ILE A 132 6.86 -2.20 17.27
N LEU A 133 5.96 -1.27 17.56
CA LEU A 133 4.73 -1.06 16.81
C LEU A 133 4.95 0.08 15.82
N THR A 134 4.62 -0.15 14.56
CA THR A 134 4.53 0.94 13.59
C THR A 134 3.07 1.23 13.27
N ILE A 135 2.72 2.50 13.14
CA ILE A 135 1.37 2.97 12.85
C ILE A 135 1.41 3.87 11.61
N GLN A 136 0.38 3.73 10.75
CA GLN A 136 0.03 4.74 9.76
C GLN A 136 -1.47 4.97 9.83
N SER A 137 -1.91 6.08 10.40
CA SER A 137 -3.32 6.41 10.61
C SER A 137 -3.92 7.24 9.49
N SER A 138 -3.09 7.88 8.66
CA SER A 138 -3.54 8.76 7.58
C SER A 138 -2.74 8.54 6.31
N GLY A 139 -3.39 8.65 5.16
CA GLY A 139 -2.82 8.50 3.84
C GLY A 139 -2.68 9.82 3.07
N GLY A 140 -2.54 9.70 1.75
CA GLY A 140 -2.54 10.81 0.79
C GLY A 140 -1.15 11.29 0.36
N ALA A 141 -1.11 12.04 -0.75
CA ALA A 141 0.11 12.64 -1.29
C ALA A 141 0.48 13.94 -0.57
N GLU A 142 1.76 14.33 -0.62
CA GLU A 142 2.28 15.53 0.07
C GLU A 142 1.55 16.83 -0.28
N ASN A 143 1.01 16.94 -1.48
CA ASN A 143 0.35 18.14 -1.97
C ASN A 143 -1.18 18.08 -1.94
N GLN A 144 -1.76 17.15 -1.21
CA GLN A 144 -3.21 17.12 -1.06
C GLN A 144 -3.69 18.30 -0.22
N LYS A 145 -4.68 19.04 -0.77
CA LYS A 145 -5.31 20.18 -0.07
C LYS A 145 -6.10 19.78 1.17
N ILE A 146 -6.41 18.49 1.33
CA ILE A 146 -7.21 17.95 2.41
C ILE A 146 -6.31 17.14 3.34
N PRO A 147 -6.07 17.62 4.58
CA PRO A 147 -5.17 16.94 5.53
C PRO A 147 -5.74 15.63 6.09
N TYR A 148 -7.05 15.44 6.02
CA TYR A 148 -7.78 14.28 6.52
C TYR A 148 -8.80 13.80 5.50
N SER A 149 -8.85 12.50 5.25
CA SER A 149 -9.85 11.86 4.41
C SER A 149 -10.70 10.89 5.23
N TRP A 150 -11.93 11.27 5.57
CA TRP A 150 -12.86 10.38 6.27
C TRP A 150 -13.04 9.02 5.57
N SER A 151 -12.78 8.95 4.29
CA SER A 151 -12.97 7.73 3.49
C SER A 151 -11.93 6.64 3.79
N ARG A 152 -10.77 7.01 4.34
CA ARG A 152 -9.67 6.08 4.60
C ARG A 152 -9.00 6.27 5.95
N ASP A 153 -8.89 7.52 6.42
CA ASP A 153 -8.05 7.84 7.57
C ASP A 153 -8.74 7.45 8.88
N LEU A 154 -8.01 6.81 9.78
CA LEU A 154 -8.48 6.62 11.14
C LEU A 154 -8.48 7.96 11.87
N PRO A 155 -9.56 8.30 12.60
CA PRO A 155 -9.58 9.51 13.42
C PRO A 155 -8.38 9.54 14.38
N ILE A 156 -7.78 10.73 14.51
CA ILE A 156 -6.56 10.88 15.35
C ILE A 156 -6.85 10.54 16.81
N SER A 157 -8.02 10.94 17.33
CA SER A 157 -8.47 10.61 18.69
C SER A 157 -8.62 9.11 18.90
N PHE A 158 -9.22 8.41 17.95
CA PHE A 158 -9.37 6.96 17.97
C PHE A 158 -8.01 6.25 17.99
N THR A 159 -7.09 6.69 17.12
CA THR A 159 -5.74 6.13 17.08
C THR A 159 -4.96 6.42 18.36
N ALA A 160 -5.09 7.63 18.92
CA ALA A 160 -4.47 8.00 20.19
C ALA A 160 -4.96 7.13 21.35
N GLU A 161 -6.26 6.81 21.41
CA GLU A 161 -6.81 5.92 22.42
C GLU A 161 -6.26 4.49 22.30
N ILE A 162 -6.07 3.97 21.08
CA ILE A 162 -5.41 2.68 20.86
C ILE A 162 -3.98 2.73 21.41
N VAL A 163 -3.21 3.75 21.01
CA VAL A 163 -1.82 3.93 21.48
C VAL A 163 -1.75 3.98 23.01
N ASP A 164 -2.58 4.81 23.65
CA ASP A 164 -2.58 4.92 25.11
C ASP A 164 -2.91 3.60 25.81
N SER A 165 -3.74 2.75 25.20
CA SER A 165 -4.13 1.45 25.77
C SER A 165 -3.02 0.40 25.70
N ILE A 166 -2.05 0.54 24.78
CA ILE A 166 -1.05 -0.51 24.50
C ILE A 166 0.40 -0.03 24.60
N LYS A 167 0.65 1.25 24.88
CA LYS A 167 2.00 1.86 24.86
C LYS A 167 3.03 1.11 25.70
N ASP A 168 2.63 0.60 26.85
CA ASP A 168 3.51 -0.11 27.79
C ASP A 168 3.91 -1.52 27.31
N LYS A 169 3.38 -1.96 26.16
CA LYS A 169 3.71 -3.25 25.53
C LYS A 169 4.83 -3.15 24.50
N PHE A 170 5.23 -1.94 24.14
CA PHE A 170 6.21 -1.68 23.10
C PHE A 170 7.35 -0.80 23.61
N ASP A 171 8.56 -1.09 23.14
CA ASP A 171 9.74 -0.23 23.35
C ASP A 171 9.58 1.10 22.61
N LYS A 172 9.08 0.99 21.36
CA LYS A 172 8.82 2.16 20.50
C LYS A 172 7.53 1.99 19.74
N ILE A 173 6.80 3.11 19.62
CA ILE A 173 5.66 3.22 18.72
C ILE A 173 6.02 4.27 17.66
N LEU A 174 6.23 3.83 16.43
CA LEU A 174 6.56 4.68 15.31
C LEU A 174 5.28 5.12 14.62
N HIS A 175 5.17 6.38 14.25
CA HIS A 175 4.04 6.91 13.50
C HIS A 175 4.50 7.42 12.13
N ILE A 176 4.32 6.60 11.09
CA ILE A 176 4.55 7.01 9.71
C ILE A 176 3.51 8.06 9.35
N LYS A 177 3.97 9.26 9.06
CA LYS A 177 3.13 10.41 8.76
C LYS A 177 3.83 11.39 7.81
N ARG A 178 3.04 12.28 7.19
CA ARG A 178 3.58 13.46 6.52
C ARG A 178 3.86 14.56 7.56
N GLU A 179 4.66 15.54 7.19
CA GLU A 179 5.00 16.67 8.08
C GLU A 179 3.77 17.48 8.50
N ASP A 180 2.80 17.66 7.59
CA ASP A 180 1.57 18.41 7.81
C ASP A 180 0.52 17.69 8.67
N GLN A 181 0.71 16.41 8.99
CA GLN A 181 -0.22 15.63 9.80
C GLN A 181 0.06 15.79 11.28
N GLN A 182 -1.00 15.71 12.09
CA GLN A 182 -0.92 15.84 13.53
C GLN A 182 -0.09 14.71 14.18
N ASN A 183 0.68 15.05 15.22
CA ASN A 183 1.38 14.07 16.04
C ASN A 183 0.43 13.38 17.00
N ILE A 184 0.61 12.07 17.18
CA ILE A 184 -0.04 11.30 18.25
C ILE A 184 0.89 11.25 19.45
N LYS A 185 0.36 11.54 20.64
CA LYS A 185 1.12 11.44 21.88
C LYS A 185 1.65 10.01 22.08
N ASN A 186 2.81 9.87 22.69
CA ASN A 186 3.49 8.59 22.95
C ASN A 186 3.93 7.85 21.67
N THR A 187 4.07 8.55 20.54
CA THR A 187 4.64 8.01 19.32
C THR A 187 5.86 8.81 18.88
N ILE A 188 6.71 8.17 18.10
CA ILE A 188 7.86 8.78 17.42
C ILE A 188 7.44 9.04 15.98
N PRO A 189 7.32 10.30 15.53
CA PRO A 189 6.96 10.60 14.14
C PRO A 189 8.07 10.14 13.19
N VAL A 190 7.67 9.51 12.09
CA VAL A 190 8.57 9.06 11.02
C VAL A 190 8.11 9.69 9.72
N THR A 191 8.94 10.57 9.17
CA THR A 191 8.81 11.14 7.83
C THR A 191 10.10 10.85 7.10
N ASP A 192 10.06 10.03 6.06
CA ASP A 192 11.25 9.56 5.36
C ASP A 192 10.90 9.22 3.89
N ASN A 193 11.90 8.93 3.07
CA ASN A 193 11.71 8.38 1.72
C ASN A 193 11.08 6.98 1.76
N PHE A 194 10.44 6.56 0.66
CA PHE A 194 9.71 5.29 0.62
C PHE A 194 10.58 4.07 0.90
N ARG A 195 11.85 4.05 0.47
CA ARG A 195 12.74 2.90 0.73
C ARG A 195 12.98 2.72 2.23
N ASN A 196 13.24 3.81 2.94
CA ASN A 196 13.37 3.77 4.41
C ASN A 196 12.04 3.42 5.08
N LEU A 197 10.89 3.95 4.60
CA LEU A 197 9.57 3.59 5.12
C LEU A 197 9.28 2.08 4.96
N PHE A 198 9.67 1.46 3.84
CA PHE A 198 9.57 0.01 3.66
C PHE A 198 10.46 -0.74 4.67
N CYS A 199 11.65 -0.24 4.97
CA CYS A 199 12.52 -0.83 5.99
C CYS A 199 11.92 -0.69 7.41
N TYR A 200 11.33 0.46 7.76
CA TYR A 200 10.61 0.61 9.04
C TYR A 200 9.48 -0.42 9.17
N ILE A 201 8.69 -0.62 8.10
CA ILE A 201 7.63 -1.64 8.08
C ILE A 201 8.22 -3.05 8.24
N ALA A 202 9.29 -3.37 7.50
CA ALA A 202 9.97 -4.68 7.58
C ALA A 202 10.50 -5.00 8.98
N LEU A 203 11.03 -4.01 9.68
CA LEU A 203 11.67 -4.16 11.00
C LEU A 203 10.68 -4.08 12.17
N SER A 204 9.43 -3.72 11.93
CA SER A 204 8.36 -3.66 12.94
C SER A 204 7.94 -5.06 13.39
N ASP A 205 7.61 -5.20 14.67
CA ASP A 205 7.03 -6.44 15.20
C ASP A 205 5.52 -6.49 15.02
N LYS A 206 4.87 -5.33 15.11
CA LYS A 206 3.43 -5.16 14.88
C LYS A 206 3.20 -3.95 14.00
N PHE A 207 2.12 -4.01 13.21
CA PHE A 207 1.79 -2.93 12.29
C PHE A 207 0.30 -2.64 12.28
N LEU A 208 -0.06 -1.38 12.48
CA LEU A 208 -1.41 -0.83 12.34
C LEU A 208 -1.43 0.14 11.17
N CYS A 209 -2.32 -0.05 10.22
CA CYS A 209 -2.46 0.90 9.12
C CYS A 209 -3.89 0.98 8.58
N ILE A 210 -4.04 1.79 7.57
CA ILE A 210 -5.27 1.99 6.82
C ILE A 210 -5.11 1.45 5.39
N ASP A 211 -6.15 1.58 4.57
CA ASP A 211 -6.08 1.37 3.13
C ASP A 211 -5.16 2.41 2.47
N SER A 212 -3.89 2.06 2.36
CA SER A 212 -2.83 2.92 1.84
C SER A 212 -1.65 2.10 1.28
N PHE A 213 -0.60 2.78 0.80
CA PHE A 213 0.62 2.11 0.35
C PHE A 213 1.21 1.17 1.41
N ALA A 214 1.06 1.51 2.67
CA ALA A 214 1.71 0.83 3.76
C ALA A 214 1.19 -0.60 3.98
N GLN A 215 -0.14 -0.84 3.82
CA GLN A 215 -0.67 -2.20 3.88
C GLN A 215 -0.18 -3.06 2.72
N HIS A 216 -0.04 -2.49 1.51
CA HIS A 216 0.53 -3.20 0.37
C HIS A 216 2.02 -3.49 0.57
N ALA A 217 2.78 -2.54 1.13
CA ALA A 217 4.18 -2.75 1.48
C ALA A 217 4.35 -3.84 2.55
N ALA A 218 3.50 -3.84 3.57
CA ALA A 218 3.50 -4.88 4.59
C ALA A 218 3.25 -6.27 3.97
N ALA A 219 2.25 -6.41 3.09
CA ALA A 219 1.98 -7.66 2.38
C ALA A 219 3.17 -8.10 1.51
N ALA A 220 3.79 -7.17 0.78
CA ALA A 220 4.96 -7.43 -0.06
C ALA A 220 6.17 -7.93 0.76
N LEU A 221 6.29 -7.44 1.99
CA LEU A 221 7.37 -7.79 2.93
C LEU A 221 7.03 -8.95 3.88
N ASN A 222 5.93 -9.67 3.65
CA ASN A 222 5.42 -10.76 4.49
C ASN A 222 5.13 -10.32 5.95
N LYS A 223 4.73 -9.08 6.15
CA LYS A 223 4.33 -8.56 7.47
C LYS A 223 2.81 -8.59 7.59
N ASN A 224 2.31 -9.26 8.64
CA ASN A 224 0.92 -9.12 9.03
C ASN A 224 0.68 -7.69 9.56
N ALA A 225 -0.47 -7.12 9.20
CA ALA A 225 -0.91 -5.82 9.68
C ALA A 225 -2.37 -5.89 10.14
N THR A 226 -2.71 -5.05 11.12
CA THR A 226 -4.10 -4.70 11.41
C THR A 226 -4.48 -3.54 10.50
N VAL A 227 -5.46 -3.73 9.62
CA VAL A 227 -5.85 -2.73 8.61
C VAL A 227 -7.28 -2.26 8.85
N GLY A 228 -7.45 -0.95 9.06
CA GLY A 228 -8.78 -0.31 9.14
C GLY A 228 -9.33 0.04 7.76
N TRP A 229 -10.58 -0.34 7.48
CA TRP A 229 -11.25 -0.11 6.21
C TRP A 229 -12.55 0.67 6.41
N ILE A 230 -12.68 1.82 5.75
CA ILE A 230 -13.89 2.68 5.85
C ILE A 230 -14.71 2.60 4.57
N SER A 231 -14.30 3.22 3.48
CA SER A 231 -15.09 3.25 2.24
C SER A 231 -14.67 2.21 1.21
N ASN A 232 -13.39 1.87 1.16
CA ASN A 232 -12.88 0.87 0.24
C ASN A 232 -13.09 -0.56 0.75
N SER A 233 -12.99 -1.53 -0.15
CA SER A 233 -13.22 -2.93 0.16
C SER A 233 -11.90 -3.71 0.23
N PRO A 234 -11.65 -4.46 1.32
CA PRO A 234 -10.50 -5.35 1.39
C PRO A 234 -10.55 -6.47 0.33
N LYS A 235 -11.71 -6.76 -0.25
CA LYS A 235 -11.83 -7.70 -1.37
C LYS A 235 -11.08 -7.22 -2.61
N VAL A 236 -11.04 -5.90 -2.84
CA VAL A 236 -10.41 -5.29 -4.02
C VAL A 236 -8.96 -4.94 -3.76
N PHE A 237 -8.67 -4.38 -2.58
CA PHE A 237 -7.36 -3.81 -2.28
C PHE A 237 -6.63 -4.51 -1.13
N GLY A 238 -7.29 -5.39 -0.39
CA GLY A 238 -6.73 -6.03 0.79
C GLY A 238 -5.88 -7.25 0.47
N HIS A 239 -5.17 -7.72 1.48
CA HIS A 239 -4.36 -8.94 1.41
C HIS A 239 -4.77 -9.90 2.53
N GLU A 240 -4.81 -11.19 2.23
CA GLU A 240 -5.22 -12.24 3.19
C GLU A 240 -4.29 -12.37 4.40
N ILE A 241 -3.03 -11.95 4.25
CA ILE A 241 -2.07 -11.94 5.36
C ILE A 241 -2.46 -10.97 6.49
N HIS A 242 -3.35 -10.01 6.21
CA HIS A 242 -3.74 -8.97 7.17
C HIS A 242 -5.00 -9.30 7.94
N THR A 243 -5.10 -8.76 9.16
CA THR A 243 -6.37 -8.67 9.87
C THR A 243 -7.12 -7.44 9.37
N ASN A 244 -8.09 -7.65 8.48
CA ASN A 244 -8.88 -6.59 7.86
C ASN A 244 -10.10 -6.26 8.73
N ILE A 245 -10.11 -5.08 9.37
CA ILE A 245 -11.21 -4.59 10.21
C ILE A 245 -12.01 -3.57 9.40
N VAL A 246 -13.19 -4.00 8.95
CA VAL A 246 -14.10 -3.14 8.20
C VAL A 246 -14.99 -2.37 9.20
N VAL A 247 -15.33 -1.13 8.85
CA VAL A 247 -16.25 -0.28 9.62
C VAL A 247 -17.55 -1.03 9.94
N ASP A 248 -18.01 -0.89 11.17
CA ASP A 248 -19.30 -1.45 11.60
C ASP A 248 -20.45 -0.71 10.89
N LYS A 249 -21.57 -1.43 10.66
CA LYS A 249 -22.75 -0.81 10.06
C LYS A 249 -23.25 0.32 10.96
N GLN A 250 -23.20 1.53 10.43
CA GLN A 250 -23.72 2.72 11.10
C GLN A 250 -24.83 3.35 10.27
N GLU A 251 -25.63 4.18 10.92
CA GLU A 251 -26.52 5.06 10.20
C GLU A 251 -25.73 6.05 9.35
N VAL A 252 -25.92 5.97 8.07
CA VAL A 252 -25.26 6.82 7.08
C VAL A 252 -26.28 7.69 6.41
N PHE A 253 -25.90 8.90 6.04
CA PHE A 253 -26.72 9.76 5.21
C PHE A 253 -26.82 9.15 3.81
N ARG A 254 -28.03 9.14 3.28
CA ARG A 254 -28.52 8.34 2.16
C ARG A 254 -27.74 8.42 0.84
N HIS A 255 -26.75 9.25 0.69
CA HIS A 255 -26.38 9.62 -0.68
C HIS A 255 -24.97 9.27 -1.07
N ARG A 256 -24.27 8.36 -0.26
CA ARG A 256 -22.93 8.46 -0.56
C ARG A 256 -21.93 7.42 -0.49
N ILE A 257 -22.04 6.41 0.13
CA ILE A 257 -20.84 5.83 0.63
C ILE A 257 -20.36 4.61 -0.06
N ASP A 258 -21.18 4.04 -0.87
CA ASP A 258 -20.85 2.80 -1.55
C ASP A 258 -20.24 3.01 -2.91
N SER A 259 -20.06 4.26 -3.31
CA SER A 259 -19.52 4.57 -4.60
C SER A 259 -18.01 4.74 -4.53
N TYR A 260 -17.31 3.94 -5.29
CA TYR A 260 -15.91 4.17 -5.62
C TYR A 260 -15.65 5.61 -6.10
N LEU A 261 -16.57 6.17 -6.89
CA LEU A 261 -16.46 7.52 -7.44
C LEU A 261 -16.50 8.60 -6.36
N GLU A 262 -16.99 8.30 -5.16
CA GLU A 262 -17.03 9.27 -4.06
C GLU A 262 -15.71 9.40 -3.33
N SER A 263 -14.84 8.41 -3.44
CA SER A 263 -13.48 8.49 -2.96
C SER A 263 -12.50 9.02 -4.00
N ASP A 264 -12.98 9.37 -5.20
CA ASP A 264 -12.17 9.85 -6.31
C ASP A 264 -12.51 11.30 -6.66
N ASP A 265 -11.52 12.04 -7.16
CA ASP A 265 -11.65 13.44 -7.64
C ASP A 265 -12.67 13.62 -8.76
N TRP A 266 -13.14 12.55 -9.38
CA TRP A 266 -14.17 12.53 -10.40
C TRP A 266 -15.48 13.17 -9.97
N THR A 267 -15.76 13.17 -8.69
CA THR A 267 -16.97 13.74 -8.12
C THR A 267 -16.90 15.25 -7.91
N GLY A 268 -15.85 15.89 -8.38
CA GLY A 268 -15.70 17.34 -8.31
C GLY A 268 -15.54 17.88 -6.89
N GLY A 269 -14.86 17.14 -6.02
CA GLY A 269 -14.49 17.63 -4.69
C GLY A 269 -15.52 17.40 -3.60
N ARG A 270 -16.46 16.49 -3.79
CA ARG A 270 -17.46 16.12 -2.77
C ARG A 270 -16.92 15.23 -1.65
N LEU A 271 -15.63 14.93 -1.66
CA LEU A 271 -14.91 14.22 -0.58
C LEU A 271 -15.03 14.88 0.80
N HIS A 272 -15.60 16.09 0.87
CA HIS A 272 -15.72 16.84 2.12
C HIS A 272 -16.91 16.46 2.97
N GLU A 273 -17.90 15.81 2.39
CA GLU A 273 -19.11 15.46 3.12
C GLU A 273 -18.97 14.07 3.73
N CYS A 274 -18.56 14.03 4.99
CA CYS A 274 -18.55 12.80 5.75
C CYS A 274 -19.99 12.28 5.91
N PRO A 275 -20.28 11.05 5.47
CA PRO A 275 -21.63 10.49 5.56
C PRO A 275 -21.96 9.93 6.94
N TYR A 276 -20.98 9.79 7.80
CA TYR A 276 -21.14 9.25 9.13
C TYR A 276 -21.50 10.35 10.13
N LYS A 277 -22.45 10.04 11.05
CA LYS A 277 -22.85 10.97 12.11
C LYS A 277 -21.71 11.24 13.10
N ASP A 278 -20.89 10.21 13.37
CA ASP A 278 -19.78 10.31 14.31
C ASP A 278 -18.61 9.45 13.82
N ILE A 279 -17.59 10.09 13.29
CA ILE A 279 -16.39 9.42 12.77
C ILE A 279 -15.56 8.73 13.87
N ASN A 280 -15.71 9.11 15.13
CA ASN A 280 -14.99 8.49 16.24
C ASN A 280 -15.61 7.18 16.72
N LYS A 281 -16.81 6.86 16.22
CA LYS A 281 -17.54 5.62 16.51
C LYS A 281 -17.61 4.66 15.33
N LEU A 282 -16.74 4.82 14.35
CA LEU A 282 -16.68 3.95 13.16
C LEU A 282 -16.29 2.52 13.50
N PHE A 283 -15.51 2.33 14.55
CA PHE A 283 -14.94 1.03 14.91
C PHE A 283 -14.99 0.78 16.41
N ASP A 284 -15.07 -0.50 16.78
CA ASP A 284 -14.75 -0.92 18.13
C ASP A 284 -13.22 -0.98 18.31
N LYS A 285 -12.71 -0.15 19.21
CA LYS A 285 -11.28 -0.05 19.55
C LYS A 285 -10.69 -1.39 20.00
N ASN A 286 -11.44 -2.20 20.75
CA ASN A 286 -10.95 -3.45 21.29
C ASN A 286 -10.57 -4.43 20.20
N ARG A 287 -11.27 -4.45 19.07
CA ARG A 287 -10.92 -5.29 17.91
C ARG A 287 -9.53 -4.97 17.36
N PHE A 288 -9.14 -3.69 17.35
CA PHE A 288 -7.80 -3.27 16.93
C PHE A 288 -6.75 -3.69 17.97
N ILE A 289 -7.01 -3.44 19.25
CA ILE A 289 -6.10 -3.80 20.33
C ILE A 289 -5.85 -5.31 20.35
N GLU A 290 -6.89 -6.14 20.28
CA GLU A 290 -6.79 -7.58 20.21
C GLU A 290 -6.00 -8.05 18.98
N SER A 291 -6.26 -7.45 17.82
CA SER A 291 -5.53 -7.77 16.60
C SER A 291 -4.04 -7.41 16.69
N ILE A 292 -3.70 -6.24 17.22
CA ILE A 292 -2.32 -5.77 17.38
C ILE A 292 -1.56 -6.65 18.37
N LEU A 293 -2.17 -6.92 19.52
CA LEU A 293 -1.50 -7.70 20.56
C LEU A 293 -1.36 -9.19 20.20
N GLY A 294 -2.25 -9.69 19.33
CA GLY A 294 -2.35 -11.10 18.96
C GLY A 294 -2.96 -11.96 20.06
N SER A 295 -3.83 -12.90 19.72
CA SER A 295 -4.08 -14.03 20.61
C SER A 295 -2.82 -14.90 20.65
N LYS A 296 -2.54 -15.56 21.77
CA LYS A 296 -1.32 -16.34 22.06
C LYS A 296 -0.93 -17.44 21.05
N ASN A 297 -1.63 -17.62 19.94
CA ASN A 297 -1.47 -18.74 19.01
C ASN A 297 -0.77 -18.43 17.68
N GLU A 298 -0.28 -17.20 17.42
CA GLU A 298 0.35 -16.86 16.12
C GLU A 298 1.87 -16.62 16.21
N LEU A 299 2.58 -17.43 16.95
CA LEU A 299 4.05 -17.41 17.01
C LEU A 299 4.75 -18.22 15.90
N LEU A 300 4.02 -18.66 14.88
CA LEU A 300 4.59 -19.52 13.84
C LEU A 300 4.36 -18.94 12.45
N PHE A 301 5.12 -17.93 12.04
CA PHE A 301 5.49 -17.68 10.62
C PHE A 301 6.25 -16.37 10.50
N ASN A 302 7.43 -16.31 11.11
CA ASN A 302 8.44 -15.36 10.70
C ASN A 302 9.08 -15.86 9.40
N MET A 303 8.43 -15.68 8.27
CA MET A 303 9.12 -15.75 7.00
C MET A 303 9.91 -14.44 6.84
N ASN A 304 11.22 -14.57 6.73
CA ASN A 304 12.10 -13.44 6.47
C ASN A 304 11.63 -12.69 5.21
N PRO A 305 11.69 -11.35 5.18
CA PRO A 305 11.46 -10.59 3.95
C PRO A 305 12.46 -11.07 2.89
N THR A 306 12.07 -10.98 1.63
CA THR A 306 12.99 -11.31 0.52
C THR A 306 14.14 -10.33 0.51
N ILE A 307 15.29 -10.75 1.01
CA ILE A 307 16.52 -9.96 1.07
C ILE A 307 17.34 -10.26 -0.17
N VAL A 308 17.77 -9.23 -0.87
CA VAL A 308 18.68 -9.32 -2.01
C VAL A 308 20.09 -8.95 -1.53
N PHE A 309 21.03 -9.83 -1.75
CA PHE A 309 22.45 -9.65 -1.38
C PHE A 309 23.19 -8.80 -2.38
#